data_e0a540c4029e01e3cc10b59c5fb2b741
#
_entry.id   e0a540c4029e01e3cc10b59c5fb2b741
#
_cell.length_a   1.000
_cell.length_b   1.000
_cell.length_c   1.000
_cell.angle_alpha   90.00
_cell.angle_beta   90.00
_cell.angle_gamma   90.00
#
_symmetry.space_group_name_H-M   'P 1'
#
loop_
_entity.id
_entity.type
_entity.pdbx_description
1 polymer ?
#
loop_
_entity_poly.entity_id
_entity_poly.type
_entity_poly.pdbx_seq_one_letter_code
_entity_poly.pdbx_strand_id
1 'polypeptide(L)'
;MSLIIGIDLGTTNSVVAYMKDGHPVIVPNQEGDALTPSVVAFAADDRRWVGRIAKTQAAANPLRTVFSIKRRMGRTNTAGEDFTAVVPSIKRQMGSDDGVRVGQRTYTPVEISAMILEKLKADAETYLGEQVERAVITVPAYFNDSQRRATREAGAVAGLEVVRLVNEPTAAALAYGLDIENAHTIMVWDLGGGTFDVSILELGDGVFEVRAVNGNTRLGGDDYDQRLAELLAERFRDEWDVDLNKDATAKRMTRQLAEQTKIRLSSETKARVVLPACL
;
A
#
# COMPACT_ATOMS: atom_id res chain seq x y z
N MET A 1 -16.44 -24.89 10.03
CA MET A 1 -16.31 -23.43 10.35
C MET A 1 -15.93 -22.75 9.06
N SER A 2 -16.55 -21.61 8.71
CA SER A 2 -16.12 -20.86 7.51
C SER A 2 -14.68 -20.40 7.69
N LEU A 3 -13.89 -20.48 6.62
CA LEU A 3 -12.51 -20.04 6.57
C LEU A 3 -12.40 -18.55 6.92
N ILE A 4 -11.40 -18.20 7.71
CA ILE A 4 -11.05 -16.81 8.03
C ILE A 4 -9.66 -16.55 7.47
N ILE A 5 -9.50 -15.52 6.66
CA ILE A 5 -8.19 -15.07 6.19
C ILE A 5 -7.71 -13.86 6.99
N GLY A 6 -6.39 -13.71 7.09
CA GLY A 6 -5.74 -12.50 7.56
C GLY A 6 -5.33 -11.64 6.38
N ILE A 7 -5.62 -10.35 6.43
CA ILE A 7 -5.23 -9.39 5.40
C ILE A 7 -4.41 -8.27 6.04
N ASP A 8 -3.21 -8.07 5.57
CA ASP A 8 -2.50 -6.81 5.75
C ASP A 8 -2.80 -5.89 4.55
N LEU A 9 -3.67 -4.92 4.77
CA LEU A 9 -4.01 -3.91 3.77
C LEU A 9 -2.99 -2.76 3.85
N GLY A 10 -1.82 -2.94 3.23
CA GLY A 10 -0.73 -1.98 3.28
C GLY A 10 -0.93 -0.77 2.36
N THR A 11 -0.19 0.32 2.60
CA THR A 11 -0.21 1.53 1.77
C THR A 11 0.33 1.27 0.37
N THR A 12 1.41 0.49 0.28
CA THR A 12 2.13 0.20 -0.98
C THR A 12 1.89 -1.22 -1.47
N ASN A 13 1.94 -2.20 -0.58
CA ASN A 13 1.67 -3.61 -0.87
C ASN A 13 0.72 -4.18 0.17
N SER A 14 -0.08 -5.16 -0.23
CA SER A 14 -0.98 -5.91 0.64
C SER A 14 -0.63 -7.40 0.60
N VAL A 15 -0.96 -8.11 1.69
CA VAL A 15 -0.67 -9.54 1.87
C VAL A 15 -1.92 -10.25 2.37
N VAL A 16 -2.11 -11.49 1.94
CA VAL A 16 -3.12 -12.40 2.48
C VAL A 16 -2.44 -13.62 3.10
N ALA A 17 -2.96 -14.06 4.22
CA ALA A 17 -2.54 -15.30 4.86
C ALA A 17 -3.76 -16.06 5.43
N TYR A 18 -3.60 -17.35 5.64
CA TYR A 18 -4.56 -18.19 6.34
C TYR A 18 -3.85 -19.13 7.30
N MET A 19 -4.60 -19.71 8.23
CA MET A 19 -4.06 -20.71 9.15
C MET A 19 -4.19 -22.11 8.56
N LYS A 20 -3.08 -22.82 8.41
CA LYS A 20 -3.03 -24.22 8.01
C LYS A 20 -2.32 -25.03 9.09
N ASP A 21 -3.00 -25.98 9.66
CA ASP A 21 -2.45 -26.87 10.69
C ASP A 21 -1.78 -26.12 11.86
N GLY A 22 -2.38 -25.00 12.28
CA GLY A 22 -1.87 -24.17 13.37
C GLY A 22 -0.76 -23.19 12.98
N HIS A 23 -0.35 -23.14 11.71
CA HIS A 23 0.70 -22.25 11.21
C HIS A 23 0.16 -21.26 10.17
N PRO A 24 0.61 -20.00 10.17
CA PRO A 24 0.24 -19.02 9.15
C PRO A 24 0.93 -19.36 7.82
N VAL A 25 0.15 -19.34 6.74
CA VAL A 25 0.64 -19.57 5.38
C VAL A 25 0.23 -18.36 4.52
N ILE A 26 1.20 -17.77 3.84
CA ILE A 26 0.96 -16.69 2.88
C ILE A 26 0.26 -17.26 1.64
N VAL A 27 -0.79 -16.60 1.21
CA VAL A 27 -1.49 -16.88 -0.04
C VAL A 27 -0.82 -16.10 -1.17
N PRO A 28 -0.22 -16.76 -2.16
CA PRO A 28 0.28 -16.08 -3.35
C PRO A 28 -0.89 -15.53 -4.17
N ASN A 29 -0.68 -14.39 -4.82
CA ASN A 29 -1.62 -13.87 -5.79
C ASN A 29 -1.61 -14.70 -7.09
N GLN A 30 -2.54 -14.40 -8.02
CA GLN A 30 -2.62 -15.10 -9.30
C GLN A 30 -1.35 -14.97 -10.17
N GLU A 31 -0.54 -13.95 -9.91
CA GLU A 31 0.76 -13.74 -10.55
C GLU A 31 1.91 -14.54 -9.88
N GLY A 32 1.60 -15.29 -8.81
CA GLY A 32 2.55 -16.12 -8.05
C GLY A 32 3.37 -15.36 -7.00
N ASP A 33 3.06 -14.09 -6.75
CA ASP A 33 3.77 -13.28 -5.75
C ASP A 33 3.10 -13.35 -4.38
N ALA A 34 3.90 -13.29 -3.33
CA ALA A 34 3.44 -13.13 -1.96
C ALA A 34 2.84 -11.73 -1.68
N LEU A 35 3.25 -10.73 -2.44
CA LEU A 35 2.85 -9.34 -2.28
C LEU A 35 1.98 -8.89 -3.45
N THR A 36 0.85 -8.27 -3.15
CA THR A 36 -0.01 -7.60 -4.13
C THR A 36 0.14 -6.09 -4.01
N PRO A 37 0.61 -5.37 -5.04
CA PRO A 37 0.66 -3.92 -5.00
C PRO A 37 -0.71 -3.31 -4.72
N SER A 38 -0.81 -2.38 -3.75
CA SER A 38 -2.03 -1.66 -3.38
C SER A 38 -2.32 -0.55 -4.40
N VAL A 39 -2.47 -0.94 -5.66
CA VAL A 39 -2.61 -0.05 -6.81
C VAL A 39 -3.85 -0.45 -7.60
N VAL A 40 -4.67 0.54 -7.97
CA VAL A 40 -5.84 0.38 -8.82
C VAL A 40 -5.71 1.27 -10.03
N ALA A 41 -5.98 0.74 -11.22
CA ALA A 41 -5.98 1.50 -12.45
C ALA A 41 -7.25 1.24 -13.25
N PHE A 42 -7.64 2.23 -14.05
CA PHE A 42 -8.84 2.19 -14.87
C PHE A 42 -8.48 2.38 -16.34
N ALA A 43 -8.95 1.48 -17.19
CA ALA A 43 -8.83 1.61 -18.62
C ALA A 43 -9.76 2.71 -19.18
N ALA A 44 -9.61 3.05 -20.45
CA ALA A 44 -10.48 4.02 -21.12
C ALA A 44 -11.94 3.53 -21.24
N ASP A 45 -12.14 2.22 -21.26
CA ASP A 45 -13.43 1.53 -21.30
C ASP A 45 -13.96 1.14 -19.92
N ASP A 46 -13.45 1.80 -18.85
CA ASP A 46 -13.80 1.62 -17.45
C ASP A 46 -13.50 0.21 -16.86
N ARG A 47 -12.82 -0.67 -17.61
CA ARG A 47 -12.25 -1.88 -17.01
C ARG A 47 -11.24 -1.49 -15.96
N ARG A 48 -11.25 -2.20 -14.83
CA ARG A 48 -10.30 -1.94 -13.75
C ARG A 48 -9.21 -3.02 -13.69
N TRP A 49 -8.05 -2.59 -13.33
CA TRP A 49 -6.91 -3.44 -12.99
C TRP A 49 -6.49 -3.17 -11.56
N VAL A 50 -6.09 -4.22 -10.84
CA VAL A 50 -5.61 -4.13 -9.46
C VAL A 50 -4.29 -4.90 -9.35
N GLY A 51 -3.40 -4.45 -8.49
CA GLY A 51 -2.16 -5.14 -8.20
C GLY A 51 -1.07 -4.88 -9.24
N ARG A 52 -0.32 -5.93 -9.60
CA ARG A 52 0.83 -5.84 -10.50
C ARG A 52 0.46 -5.25 -11.87
N ILE A 53 -0.63 -5.69 -12.47
CA ILE A 53 -1.08 -5.19 -13.78
C ILE A 53 -1.31 -3.68 -13.71
N ALA A 54 -2.00 -3.21 -12.66
CA ALA A 54 -2.22 -1.78 -12.44
C ALA A 54 -0.91 -1.01 -12.27
N LYS A 55 0.04 -1.55 -11.50
CA LYS A 55 1.35 -0.94 -11.28
C LYS A 55 2.19 -0.87 -12.55
N THR A 56 2.23 -1.95 -13.32
CA THR A 56 3.06 -2.05 -14.54
C THR A 56 2.63 -1.06 -15.62
N GLN A 57 1.32 -0.92 -15.85
CA GLN A 57 0.79 -0.01 -16.88
C GLN A 57 0.72 1.46 -16.42
N ALA A 58 1.02 1.75 -15.16
CA ALA A 58 0.88 3.08 -14.59
C ALA A 58 1.69 4.17 -15.32
N ALA A 59 2.83 3.83 -15.92
CA ALA A 59 3.61 4.76 -16.74
C ALA A 59 2.85 5.22 -17.99
N ALA A 60 2.12 4.30 -18.63
CA ALA A 60 1.31 4.60 -19.82
C ALA A 60 -0.06 5.22 -19.48
N ASN A 61 -0.54 5.06 -18.25
CA ASN A 61 -1.88 5.50 -17.81
C ASN A 61 -1.84 6.21 -16.45
N PRO A 62 -1.02 7.25 -16.28
CA PRO A 62 -0.77 7.87 -14.98
C PRO A 62 -2.01 8.55 -14.38
N LEU A 63 -2.86 9.18 -15.21
CA LEU A 63 -4.05 9.92 -14.78
C LEU A 63 -5.20 9.04 -14.31
N ARG A 64 -5.14 7.74 -14.58
CA ARG A 64 -6.16 6.76 -14.24
C ARG A 64 -5.63 5.65 -13.33
N THR A 65 -4.48 5.88 -12.68
CA THR A 65 -3.86 4.92 -11.75
C THR A 65 -3.76 5.54 -10.37
N VAL A 66 -4.31 4.85 -9.38
CA VAL A 66 -4.41 5.28 -7.98
C VAL A 66 -3.44 4.48 -7.13
N PHE A 67 -2.62 5.19 -6.35
CA PHE A 67 -1.66 4.64 -5.40
C PHE A 67 -1.97 5.13 -3.97
N SER A 68 -1.47 4.42 -2.98
CA SER A 68 -1.41 4.86 -1.57
C SER A 68 -2.75 5.30 -0.98
N ILE A 69 -3.86 4.67 -1.41
CA ILE A 69 -5.22 5.06 -1.01
C ILE A 69 -5.47 4.97 0.50
N LYS A 70 -4.75 4.08 1.20
CA LYS A 70 -4.85 3.90 2.65
C LYS A 70 -4.60 5.20 3.43
N ARG A 71 -3.75 6.09 2.91
CA ARG A 71 -3.47 7.40 3.50
C ARG A 71 -4.71 8.33 3.57
N ARG A 72 -5.75 8.05 2.77
CA ARG A 72 -6.99 8.83 2.69
C ARG A 72 -8.17 8.19 3.44
N MET A 73 -8.00 6.98 3.93
CA MET A 73 -9.05 6.23 4.59
C MET A 73 -9.62 6.99 5.79
N GLY A 74 -10.95 7.19 5.81
CA GLY A 74 -11.66 7.83 6.93
C GLY A 74 -11.27 9.27 7.27
N ARG A 75 -10.58 9.98 6.36
CA ARG A 75 -10.25 11.40 6.52
C ARG A 75 -11.29 12.26 5.83
N THR A 76 -11.79 13.26 6.53
CA THR A 76 -12.55 14.37 5.99
C THR A 76 -11.60 15.53 5.72
N ASN A 77 -11.55 16.03 4.48
CA ASN A 77 -10.78 17.21 4.10
C ASN A 77 -9.27 16.98 3.91
N THR A 78 -8.90 16.36 2.78
CA THR A 78 -7.50 16.24 2.34
C THR A 78 -7.14 17.27 1.25
N ALA A 79 -7.70 18.46 1.31
CA ALA A 79 -7.39 19.54 0.37
C ALA A 79 -5.87 19.80 0.35
N GLY A 80 -5.21 19.48 -0.76
CA GLY A 80 -3.80 19.72 -0.99
C GLY A 80 -2.89 18.50 -1.00
N GLU A 81 -3.39 17.29 -0.75
CA GLU A 81 -2.59 16.06 -0.85
C GLU A 81 -2.73 15.43 -2.25
N ASP A 82 -1.63 15.36 -2.98
CA ASP A 82 -1.55 14.72 -4.29
C ASP A 82 -1.25 13.22 -4.12
N PHE A 83 -2.28 12.37 -4.21
CA PHE A 83 -2.19 10.91 -4.09
C PHE A 83 -2.16 10.18 -5.43
N THR A 84 -2.38 10.89 -6.52
CA THR A 84 -1.96 10.45 -7.82
C THR A 84 -0.50 10.86 -7.97
N ALA A 85 0.43 9.97 -7.70
CA ALA A 85 1.88 10.24 -7.68
C ALA A 85 2.46 10.77 -9.01
N VAL A 86 1.65 11.37 -9.89
CA VAL A 86 2.06 11.67 -11.27
C VAL A 86 1.55 12.99 -11.83
N VAL A 87 0.59 13.70 -11.23
CA VAL A 87 0.06 14.90 -11.90
C VAL A 87 0.03 16.14 -11.01
N PRO A 88 1.00 17.06 -11.19
CA PRO A 88 0.98 18.38 -10.50
C PRO A 88 -0.22 19.27 -10.87
N SER A 89 -0.96 18.94 -11.94
CA SER A 89 -2.02 19.80 -12.49
C SER A 89 -3.43 19.58 -11.93
N ILE A 90 -3.66 18.50 -11.18
CA ILE A 90 -4.98 18.23 -10.56
C ILE A 90 -5.24 19.11 -9.32
N LYS A 91 -4.22 19.77 -8.78
CA LYS A 91 -4.34 20.73 -7.66
C LYS A 91 -5.41 21.82 -7.86
N ARG A 92 -5.84 22.09 -9.07
CA ARG A 92 -6.80 23.19 -9.38
C ARG A 92 -8.26 22.76 -9.49
N GLN A 93 -8.59 21.48 -9.42
CA GLN A 93 -9.97 20.99 -9.62
C GLN A 93 -10.53 20.19 -8.44
N MET A 94 -9.83 20.10 -7.33
CA MET A 94 -10.35 19.44 -6.14
C MET A 94 -11.24 20.42 -5.35
N GLY A 95 -12.50 20.50 -5.77
CA GLY A 95 -13.57 20.95 -4.90
C GLY A 95 -13.77 19.90 -3.80
N SER A 96 -14.18 20.33 -2.66
CA SER A 96 -14.45 19.79 -1.34
C SER A 96 -14.95 18.32 -1.18
N ASP A 97 -14.80 17.41 -2.15
CA ASP A 97 -15.22 16.03 -2.02
C ASP A 97 -14.03 15.10 -1.81
N ASP A 98 -14.07 14.28 -0.76
CA ASP A 98 -13.05 13.36 -0.26
C ASP A 98 -12.67 12.20 -1.24
N GLY A 99 -12.96 12.34 -2.52
CA GLY A 99 -12.78 11.32 -3.53
C GLY A 99 -11.54 11.46 -4.41
N VAL A 100 -11.11 10.36 -5.02
CA VAL A 100 -10.11 10.32 -6.09
C VAL A 100 -10.82 10.41 -7.43
N ARG A 101 -10.58 11.48 -8.19
CA ARG A 101 -11.17 11.62 -9.52
C ARG A 101 -10.39 10.84 -10.56
N VAL A 102 -11.08 9.95 -11.25
CA VAL A 102 -10.54 9.18 -12.37
C VAL A 102 -11.45 9.39 -13.60
N GLY A 103 -10.96 10.12 -14.58
CA GLY A 103 -11.80 10.53 -15.72
C GLY A 103 -12.95 11.42 -15.26
N GLN A 104 -14.20 10.97 -15.52
CA GLN A 104 -15.41 11.69 -15.14
C GLN A 104 -16.01 11.21 -13.80
N ARG A 105 -15.51 10.13 -13.23
CA ARG A 105 -16.01 9.54 -11.98
C ARG A 105 -15.08 9.86 -10.81
N THR A 106 -15.68 10.14 -9.66
CA THR A 106 -14.98 10.28 -8.38
C THR A 106 -15.22 9.01 -7.56
N TYR A 107 -14.14 8.43 -7.07
CA TYR A 107 -14.15 7.23 -6.21
C TYR A 107 -13.75 7.61 -4.79
N THR A 108 -14.47 7.11 -3.82
CA THR A 108 -14.10 7.26 -2.40
C THR A 108 -12.89 6.40 -2.05
N PRO A 109 -12.13 6.73 -0.99
CA PRO A 109 -11.07 5.85 -0.48
C PRO A 109 -11.58 4.45 -0.11
N VAL A 110 -12.82 4.35 0.36
CA VAL A 110 -13.49 3.09 0.69
C VAL A 110 -13.67 2.25 -0.57
N GLU A 111 -14.20 2.82 -1.66
CA GLU A 111 -14.41 2.09 -2.93
C GLU A 111 -13.07 1.60 -3.51
N ILE A 112 -12.03 2.42 -3.54
CA ILE A 112 -10.71 2.01 -4.04
C ILE A 112 -10.09 0.92 -3.15
N SER A 113 -10.22 1.04 -1.83
CA SER A 113 -9.73 0.00 -0.91
C SER A 113 -10.50 -1.31 -1.05
N ALA A 114 -11.82 -1.22 -1.27
CA ALA A 114 -12.65 -2.39 -1.54
C ALA A 114 -12.20 -3.13 -2.81
N MET A 115 -11.83 -2.42 -3.88
CA MET A 115 -11.29 -3.04 -5.10
C MET A 115 -10.00 -3.83 -4.84
N ILE A 116 -9.14 -3.33 -3.94
CA ILE A 116 -7.94 -4.07 -3.52
C ILE A 116 -8.33 -5.31 -2.73
N LEU A 117 -9.25 -5.17 -1.76
CA LEU A 117 -9.73 -6.29 -0.95
C LEU A 117 -10.45 -7.35 -1.79
N GLU A 118 -11.24 -6.96 -2.80
CA GLU A 118 -11.86 -7.90 -3.76
C GLU A 118 -10.81 -8.72 -4.53
N LYS A 119 -9.72 -8.10 -4.98
CA LYS A 119 -8.61 -8.81 -5.63
C LYS A 119 -7.96 -9.80 -4.67
N LEU A 120 -7.66 -9.38 -3.44
CA LEU A 120 -7.05 -10.24 -2.42
C LEU A 120 -7.97 -11.42 -2.05
N LYS A 121 -9.27 -11.18 -1.94
CA LYS A 121 -10.29 -12.23 -1.74
C LYS A 121 -10.29 -13.22 -2.89
N ALA A 122 -10.37 -12.74 -4.14
CA ALA A 122 -10.38 -13.59 -5.33
C ALA A 122 -9.10 -14.43 -5.47
N ASP A 123 -7.95 -13.85 -5.14
CA ASP A 123 -6.67 -14.59 -5.10
C ASP A 123 -6.72 -15.70 -4.05
N ALA A 124 -7.23 -15.40 -2.85
CA ALA A 124 -7.37 -16.38 -1.78
C ALA A 124 -8.35 -17.51 -2.16
N GLU A 125 -9.51 -17.18 -2.72
CA GLU A 125 -10.50 -18.17 -3.19
C GLU A 125 -9.93 -19.07 -4.30
N THR A 126 -9.17 -18.49 -5.23
CA THR A 126 -8.50 -19.26 -6.29
C THR A 126 -7.46 -20.22 -5.73
N TYR A 127 -6.64 -19.76 -4.78
CA TYR A 127 -5.59 -20.57 -4.17
C TYR A 127 -6.13 -21.68 -3.27
N LEU A 128 -7.18 -21.37 -2.50
CA LEU A 128 -7.76 -22.29 -1.51
C LEU A 128 -8.80 -23.24 -2.12
N GLY A 129 -9.38 -22.90 -3.27
CA GLY A 129 -10.42 -23.67 -3.92
C GLY A 129 -11.78 -23.59 -3.23
N GLU A 130 -11.99 -22.62 -2.33
CA GLU A 130 -13.24 -22.40 -1.59
C GLU A 130 -13.57 -20.93 -1.43
N GLN A 131 -14.83 -20.61 -1.13
CA GLN A 131 -15.27 -19.23 -0.91
C GLN A 131 -14.73 -18.67 0.40
N VAL A 132 -14.35 -17.40 0.37
CA VAL A 132 -13.85 -16.64 1.51
C VAL A 132 -14.82 -15.52 1.85
N GLU A 133 -15.50 -15.65 2.97
CA GLU A 133 -16.49 -14.67 3.41
C GLU A 133 -16.00 -13.81 4.59
N ARG A 134 -14.95 -14.24 5.31
CA ARG A 134 -14.53 -13.64 6.58
C ARG A 134 -13.07 -13.29 6.60
N ALA A 135 -12.75 -12.12 7.16
CA ALA A 135 -11.38 -11.66 7.28
C ALA A 135 -11.07 -10.98 8.61
N VAL A 136 -9.82 -11.09 9.04
CA VAL A 136 -9.18 -10.18 9.99
C VAL A 136 -8.31 -9.23 9.17
N ILE A 137 -8.45 -7.91 9.38
CA ILE A 137 -7.69 -6.90 8.63
C ILE A 137 -6.82 -6.10 9.59
N THR A 138 -5.56 -5.83 9.23
CA THR A 138 -4.68 -4.98 10.03
C THR A 138 -4.90 -3.50 9.74
N VAL A 139 -4.70 -2.68 10.76
CA VAL A 139 -4.75 -1.22 10.68
C VAL A 139 -3.62 -0.61 11.51
N PRO A 140 -3.11 0.58 11.15
CA PRO A 140 -2.17 1.32 11.98
C PRO A 140 -2.72 1.55 13.39
N ALA A 141 -1.86 1.51 14.40
CA ALA A 141 -2.28 1.70 15.79
C ALA A 141 -2.92 3.08 16.04
N TYR A 142 -2.46 4.10 15.32
CA TYR A 142 -2.98 5.47 15.41
C TYR A 142 -4.28 5.74 14.63
N PHE A 143 -4.81 4.76 13.89
CA PHE A 143 -6.08 4.94 13.19
C PHE A 143 -7.20 5.27 14.18
N ASN A 144 -7.88 6.39 13.92
CA ASN A 144 -9.06 6.80 14.66
C ASN A 144 -10.30 5.97 14.27
N ASP A 145 -11.39 6.18 14.98
CA ASP A 145 -12.66 5.43 14.78
C ASP A 145 -13.21 5.58 13.36
N SER A 146 -13.10 6.76 12.74
CA SER A 146 -13.56 6.98 11.37
C SER A 146 -12.74 6.15 10.37
N GLN A 147 -11.41 6.09 10.53
CA GLN A 147 -10.53 5.30 9.68
C GLN A 147 -10.76 3.79 9.87
N ARG A 148 -10.96 3.35 11.11
CA ARG A 148 -11.32 1.95 11.42
C ARG A 148 -12.68 1.56 10.84
N ARG A 149 -13.67 2.45 10.92
CA ARG A 149 -15.00 2.25 10.33
C ARG A 149 -14.89 2.16 8.80
N ALA A 150 -14.17 3.07 8.16
CA ALA A 150 -13.94 3.06 6.72
C ALA A 150 -13.23 1.77 6.24
N THR A 151 -12.31 1.22 7.05
CA THR A 151 -11.67 -0.06 6.74
C THR A 151 -12.67 -1.23 6.80
N ARG A 152 -13.56 -1.26 7.80
CA ARG A 152 -14.63 -2.27 7.86
C ARG A 152 -15.61 -2.14 6.70
N GLU A 153 -15.98 -0.91 6.36
CA GLU A 153 -16.87 -0.62 5.23
C GLU A 153 -16.26 -1.08 3.91
N ALA A 154 -14.97 -0.83 3.68
CA ALA A 154 -14.26 -1.34 2.51
C ALA A 154 -14.29 -2.87 2.44
N GLY A 155 -14.12 -3.56 3.58
CA GLY A 155 -14.28 -5.02 3.67
C GLY A 155 -15.69 -5.47 3.30
N ALA A 156 -16.72 -4.81 3.84
CA ALA A 156 -18.11 -5.13 3.52
C ALA A 156 -18.45 -4.93 2.04
N VAL A 157 -17.98 -3.83 1.43
CA VAL A 157 -18.12 -3.56 -0.01
C VAL A 157 -17.43 -4.64 -0.85
N ALA A 158 -16.29 -5.16 -0.38
CA ALA A 158 -15.57 -6.27 -1.01
C ALA A 158 -16.22 -7.66 -0.77
N GLY A 159 -17.36 -7.72 -0.07
CA GLY A 159 -18.05 -8.96 0.27
C GLY A 159 -17.32 -9.78 1.33
N LEU A 160 -16.65 -9.10 2.28
CA LEU A 160 -15.97 -9.70 3.43
C LEU A 160 -16.63 -9.24 4.74
N GLU A 161 -17.01 -10.18 5.59
CA GLU A 161 -17.26 -9.91 6.99
C GLU A 161 -15.93 -9.66 7.72
N VAL A 162 -15.69 -8.42 8.12
CA VAL A 162 -14.49 -8.07 8.89
C VAL A 162 -14.72 -8.42 10.35
N VAL A 163 -14.34 -9.64 10.73
CA VAL A 163 -14.58 -10.18 12.09
C VAL A 163 -13.74 -9.45 13.14
N ARG A 164 -12.57 -8.94 12.76
CA ARG A 164 -11.71 -8.16 13.66
C ARG A 164 -10.80 -7.22 12.88
N LEU A 165 -10.53 -6.04 13.47
CA LEU A 165 -9.38 -5.21 13.13
C LEU A 165 -8.29 -5.41 14.18
N VAL A 166 -7.07 -5.62 13.73
CA VAL A 166 -5.87 -5.80 14.59
C VAL A 166 -4.89 -4.67 14.30
N ASN A 167 -4.27 -4.12 15.32
CA ASN A 167 -3.22 -3.12 15.11
C ASN A 167 -1.99 -3.76 14.46
N GLU A 168 -1.43 -3.13 13.43
CA GLU A 168 -0.24 -3.60 12.70
C GLU A 168 0.92 -3.96 13.62
N PRO A 169 1.32 -3.10 14.59
CA PRO A 169 2.40 -3.46 15.51
C PRO A 169 2.07 -4.66 16.40
N THR A 170 0.79 -4.84 16.78
CA THR A 170 0.36 -6.02 17.54
C THR A 170 0.44 -7.28 16.68
N ALA A 171 0.02 -7.21 15.42
CA ALA A 171 0.12 -8.33 14.49
C ALA A 171 1.59 -8.72 14.23
N ALA A 172 2.47 -7.74 14.08
CA ALA A 172 3.90 -7.96 13.91
C ALA A 172 4.52 -8.63 15.15
N ALA A 173 4.18 -8.18 16.35
CA ALA A 173 4.64 -8.77 17.61
C ALA A 173 4.18 -10.23 17.77
N LEU A 174 2.91 -10.51 17.44
CA LEU A 174 2.36 -11.88 17.43
C LEU A 174 3.09 -12.79 16.43
N ALA A 175 3.32 -12.28 15.20
CA ALA A 175 4.00 -13.04 14.17
C ALA A 175 5.47 -13.34 14.50
N TYR A 176 6.12 -12.47 15.26
CA TYR A 176 7.48 -12.69 15.73
C TYR A 176 7.58 -13.80 16.81
N GLY A 177 6.44 -14.25 17.34
CA GLY A 177 6.39 -15.34 18.32
C GLY A 177 6.85 -14.93 19.71
N LEU A 178 6.64 -13.67 20.08
CA LEU A 178 6.96 -13.20 21.44
C LEU A 178 6.08 -13.93 22.46
N ASP A 179 6.73 -14.39 23.52
CA ASP A 179 6.05 -14.98 24.66
C ASP A 179 5.22 -13.91 25.38
N ILE A 180 3.91 -14.08 25.32
CA ILE A 180 2.93 -13.16 25.94
C ILE A 180 2.71 -13.45 27.44
N GLU A 181 3.23 -14.57 27.96
CA GLU A 181 3.10 -14.92 29.39
C GLU A 181 4.09 -14.13 30.24
N ASN A 182 5.24 -13.76 29.67
CA ASN A 182 6.23 -12.95 30.35
C ASN A 182 6.09 -11.46 30.04
N ALA A 183 6.33 -10.62 31.04
CA ALA A 183 6.28 -9.17 30.87
C ALA A 183 7.46 -8.67 30.03
N HIS A 184 7.15 -8.06 28.89
CA HIS A 184 8.13 -7.45 27.99
C HIS A 184 7.68 -6.06 27.53
N THR A 185 8.63 -5.15 27.40
CA THR A 185 8.42 -3.90 26.67
C THR A 185 9.17 -4.00 25.35
N ILE A 186 8.48 -3.84 24.25
CA ILE A 186 9.04 -3.91 22.90
C ILE A 186 8.80 -2.63 22.12
N MET A 187 9.69 -2.36 21.19
CA MET A 187 9.51 -1.33 20.18
C MET A 187 9.32 -2.00 18.83
N VAL A 188 8.19 -1.73 18.20
CA VAL A 188 7.93 -2.12 16.81
C VAL A 188 8.26 -0.93 15.92
N TRP A 189 9.16 -1.16 14.96
CA TRP A 189 9.61 -0.19 13.99
C TRP A 189 9.12 -0.63 12.62
N ASP A 190 8.11 0.06 12.10
CA ASP A 190 7.50 -0.23 10.81
C ASP A 190 7.82 0.89 9.82
N LEU A 191 8.73 0.63 8.88
CA LEU A 191 9.07 1.51 7.78
C LEU A 191 8.51 0.93 6.48
N GLY A 192 7.28 1.33 6.16
CA GLY A 192 6.60 0.93 4.94
C GLY A 192 7.04 1.71 3.70
N GLY A 193 6.32 1.53 2.59
CA GLY A 193 6.57 2.33 1.37
C GLY A 193 6.13 3.78 1.51
N GLY A 194 5.11 4.06 2.32
CA GLY A 194 4.52 5.39 2.42
C GLY A 194 4.47 6.00 3.81
N THR A 195 4.62 5.20 4.86
CA THR A 195 4.57 5.65 6.26
C THR A 195 5.71 5.04 7.04
N PHE A 196 6.13 5.74 8.07
CA PHE A 196 7.04 5.27 9.09
C PHE A 196 6.32 5.33 10.44
N ASP A 197 6.19 4.20 11.10
CA ASP A 197 5.47 4.04 12.35
C ASP A 197 6.35 3.37 13.40
N VAL A 198 6.38 3.94 14.59
CA VAL A 198 7.05 3.39 15.76
C VAL A 198 6.04 3.22 16.87
N SER A 199 5.94 2.04 17.43
CA SER A 199 5.03 1.74 18.52
C SER A 199 5.78 1.09 19.69
N ILE A 200 5.51 1.54 20.90
CA ILE A 200 5.95 0.89 22.13
C ILE A 200 4.79 0.05 22.64
N LEU A 201 5.02 -1.25 22.81
CA LEU A 201 4.03 -2.18 23.34
C LEU A 201 4.56 -2.79 24.64
N GLU A 202 3.66 -2.94 25.61
CA GLU A 202 3.85 -3.79 26.75
C GLU A 202 3.08 -5.11 26.55
N LEU A 203 3.78 -6.20 26.78
CA LEU A 203 3.26 -7.56 26.74
C LEU A 203 3.25 -8.10 28.18
N GLY A 204 2.20 -8.79 28.55
CA GLY A 204 2.07 -9.45 29.82
C GLY A 204 0.65 -9.95 30.06
N ASP A 205 0.50 -11.00 30.84
CA ASP A 205 -0.80 -11.60 31.21
C ASP A 205 -1.69 -11.92 30.00
N GLY A 206 -1.10 -12.29 28.86
CA GLY A 206 -1.83 -12.59 27.62
C GLY A 206 -2.34 -11.37 26.85
N VAL A 207 -1.92 -10.16 27.22
CA VAL A 207 -2.39 -8.90 26.65
C VAL A 207 -1.25 -8.14 25.96
N PHE A 208 -1.56 -7.52 24.83
CA PHE A 208 -0.73 -6.52 24.16
C PHE A 208 -1.32 -5.13 24.40
N GLU A 209 -0.61 -4.28 25.09
CA GLU A 209 -1.02 -2.90 25.34
C GLU A 209 -0.13 -1.94 24.57
N VAL A 210 -0.70 -1.11 23.71
CA VAL A 210 0.03 -0.05 23.00
C VAL A 210 0.20 1.14 23.93
N ARG A 211 1.42 1.39 24.41
CA ARG A 211 1.76 2.48 25.36
C ARG A 211 2.01 3.80 24.66
N ALA A 212 2.67 3.77 23.52
CA ALA A 212 2.99 4.97 22.76
C ALA A 212 3.05 4.65 21.27
N VAL A 213 2.65 5.62 20.47
CA VAL A 213 2.79 5.58 19.00
C VAL A 213 3.35 6.92 18.55
N ASN A 214 4.31 6.88 17.65
CA ASN A 214 4.82 8.03 16.93
C ASN A 214 5.20 7.61 15.52
N GLY A 215 5.50 8.56 14.64
CA GLY A 215 5.89 8.24 13.29
C GLY A 215 5.77 9.43 12.34
N ASN A 216 5.90 9.13 11.06
CA ASN A 216 5.71 10.09 10.00
C ASN A 216 4.84 9.49 8.89
N THR A 217 3.65 10.03 8.72
CA THR A 217 2.67 9.55 7.71
C THR A 217 3.06 9.90 6.26
N ARG A 218 4.20 10.57 6.07
CA ARG A 218 4.75 10.99 4.77
C ARG A 218 6.23 10.61 4.62
N LEU A 219 6.68 9.56 5.28
CA LEU A 219 8.04 9.04 5.17
C LEU A 219 7.97 7.54 4.92
N GLY A 220 8.63 7.10 3.84
CA GLY A 220 8.69 5.69 3.48
C GLY A 220 9.55 5.44 2.25
N GLY A 221 9.52 4.22 1.74
CA GLY A 221 10.27 3.81 0.55
C GLY A 221 9.99 4.69 -0.68
N ASP A 222 8.74 5.19 -0.81
CA ASP A 222 8.34 6.08 -1.90
C ASP A 222 9.11 7.42 -1.91
N ASP A 223 9.49 7.92 -0.72
CA ASP A 223 10.26 9.16 -0.59
C ASP A 223 11.73 8.94 -0.95
N TYR A 224 12.28 7.76 -0.60
CA TYR A 224 13.61 7.36 -1.08
C TYR A 224 13.64 7.20 -2.60
N ASP A 225 12.61 6.59 -3.19
CA ASP A 225 12.46 6.46 -4.65
C ASP A 225 12.40 7.82 -5.33
N GLN A 226 11.63 8.74 -4.76
CA GLN A 226 11.52 10.11 -5.28
C GLN A 226 12.87 10.82 -5.23
N ARG A 227 13.58 10.74 -4.10
CA ARG A 227 14.89 11.40 -3.94
C ARG A 227 15.94 10.82 -4.89
N LEU A 228 15.93 9.50 -5.08
CA LEU A 228 16.83 8.84 -6.03
C LEU A 228 16.46 9.21 -7.47
N ALA A 229 15.18 9.31 -7.82
CA ALA A 229 14.74 9.73 -9.15
C ALA A 229 15.15 11.17 -9.44
N GLU A 230 15.07 12.09 -8.47
CA GLU A 230 15.57 13.46 -8.59
C GLU A 230 17.08 13.48 -8.87
N LEU A 231 17.86 12.71 -8.12
CA LEU A 231 19.30 12.61 -8.32
C LEU A 231 19.65 12.08 -9.72
N LEU A 232 18.93 11.06 -10.21
CA LEU A 232 19.12 10.51 -11.56
C LEU A 232 18.77 11.55 -12.63
N ALA A 233 17.66 12.28 -12.46
CA ALA A 233 17.25 13.32 -13.40
C ALA A 233 18.23 14.52 -13.42
N GLU A 234 18.72 14.94 -12.27
CA GLU A 234 19.77 15.98 -12.17
C GLU A 234 21.02 15.57 -12.92
N ARG A 235 21.57 14.37 -12.65
CA ARG A 235 22.74 13.86 -13.34
C ARG A 235 22.56 13.72 -14.84
N PHE A 236 21.40 13.26 -15.28
CA PHE A 236 21.08 13.12 -16.71
C PHE A 236 21.05 14.49 -17.40
N ARG A 237 20.42 15.48 -16.75
CA ARG A 237 20.40 16.86 -17.25
C ARG A 237 21.80 17.46 -17.35
N ASP A 238 22.65 17.24 -16.35
CA ASP A 238 24.01 17.78 -16.34
C ASP A 238 24.91 17.16 -17.43
N GLU A 239 24.65 15.89 -17.79
CA GLU A 239 25.44 15.18 -18.81
C GLU A 239 24.91 15.38 -20.23
N TRP A 240 23.57 15.48 -20.39
CA TRP A 240 22.92 15.45 -21.71
C TRP A 240 22.12 16.70 -22.04
N ASP A 241 22.04 17.68 -21.15
CA ASP A 241 21.22 18.91 -21.26
C ASP A 241 19.73 18.64 -21.53
N VAL A 242 19.22 17.49 -21.05
CA VAL A 242 17.82 17.05 -21.17
C VAL A 242 17.17 16.94 -19.78
N ASP A 243 16.06 17.64 -19.57
CA ASP A 243 15.30 17.60 -18.33
C ASP A 243 14.18 16.56 -18.39
N LEU A 244 14.43 15.40 -17.77
CA LEU A 244 13.47 14.29 -17.69
C LEU A 244 12.17 14.65 -16.95
N ASN A 245 12.15 15.71 -16.16
CA ASN A 245 10.94 16.13 -15.43
C ASN A 245 9.93 16.86 -16.29
N LYS A 246 10.30 17.28 -17.49
CA LYS A 246 9.40 17.96 -18.44
C LYS A 246 8.46 17.01 -19.16
N ASP A 247 8.81 15.74 -19.25
CA ASP A 247 7.97 14.70 -19.84
C ASP A 247 7.41 13.77 -18.73
N ALA A 248 6.08 13.58 -18.71
CA ALA A 248 5.41 12.80 -17.68
C ALA A 248 5.80 11.31 -17.72
N THR A 249 6.06 10.77 -18.91
CA THR A 249 6.46 9.38 -19.12
C THR A 249 7.90 9.18 -18.65
N ALA A 250 8.81 10.09 -19.06
CA ALA A 250 10.20 10.07 -18.64
C ALA A 250 10.35 10.17 -17.11
N LYS A 251 9.62 11.10 -16.49
CA LYS A 251 9.57 11.26 -15.04
C LYS A 251 9.10 9.97 -14.35
N ARG A 252 8.06 9.32 -14.86
CA ARG A 252 7.54 8.07 -14.31
C ARG A 252 8.53 6.93 -14.48
N MET A 253 9.12 6.79 -15.64
CA MET A 253 10.14 5.77 -15.90
C MET A 253 11.35 5.94 -15.00
N THR A 254 11.83 7.16 -14.82
CA THR A 254 12.93 7.48 -13.90
C THR A 254 12.60 7.07 -12.48
N ARG A 255 11.37 7.33 -12.00
CA ARG A 255 10.94 6.89 -10.67
C ARG A 255 10.86 5.36 -10.54
N GLN A 256 10.37 4.67 -11.56
CA GLN A 256 10.33 3.20 -11.57
C GLN A 256 11.74 2.60 -11.55
N LEU A 257 12.67 3.17 -12.30
CA LEU A 257 14.09 2.76 -12.29
C LEU A 257 14.72 3.06 -10.92
N ALA A 258 14.39 4.17 -10.30
CA ALA A 258 14.84 4.50 -8.94
C ALA A 258 14.36 3.46 -7.90
N GLU A 259 13.09 3.06 -7.92
CA GLU A 259 12.54 2.00 -7.07
C GLU A 259 13.31 0.68 -7.28
N GLN A 260 13.46 0.24 -8.54
CA GLN A 260 14.19 -0.98 -8.85
C GLN A 260 15.67 -0.91 -8.41
N THR A 261 16.29 0.24 -8.58
CA THR A 261 17.67 0.48 -8.14
C THR A 261 17.80 0.43 -6.64
N LYS A 262 16.88 1.07 -5.90
CA LYS A 262 16.82 0.99 -4.43
C LYS A 262 16.69 -0.45 -3.95
N ILE A 263 15.79 -1.23 -4.55
CA ILE A 263 15.59 -2.65 -4.20
C ILE A 263 16.89 -3.44 -4.41
N ARG A 264 17.56 -3.27 -5.55
CA ARG A 264 18.84 -3.94 -5.85
C ARG A 264 19.95 -3.56 -4.86
N LEU A 265 20.02 -2.31 -4.45
CA LEU A 265 21.01 -1.82 -3.48
C LEU A 265 20.80 -2.38 -2.06
N SER A 266 19.68 -3.07 -1.77
CA SER A 266 19.52 -3.83 -0.51
C SER A 266 20.40 -5.10 -0.46
N SER A 267 20.83 -5.61 -1.60
CA SER A 267 21.69 -6.81 -1.74
C SER A 267 22.99 -6.57 -2.49
N GLU A 268 23.10 -5.50 -3.25
CA GLU A 268 24.24 -5.14 -4.06
C GLU A 268 24.89 -3.84 -3.54
N THR A 269 26.21 -3.75 -3.56
CA THR A 269 26.92 -2.52 -3.17
C THR A 269 26.93 -1.46 -4.27
N LYS A 270 26.62 -1.84 -5.51
CA LYS A 270 26.55 -0.97 -6.68
C LYS A 270 25.44 -1.44 -7.61
N ALA A 271 24.69 -0.49 -8.17
CA ALA A 271 23.67 -0.78 -9.18
C ALA A 271 23.89 0.10 -10.40
N ARG A 272 23.89 -0.52 -11.59
CA ARG A 272 23.91 0.21 -12.86
C ARG A 272 22.48 0.58 -13.24
N VAL A 273 22.26 1.85 -13.54
CA VAL A 273 20.99 2.38 -14.05
C VAL A 273 21.16 2.66 -15.55
N VAL A 274 20.22 2.17 -16.34
CA VAL A 274 20.17 2.40 -17.79
C VAL A 274 18.81 3.00 -18.11
N LEU A 275 18.80 4.22 -18.62
CA LEU A 275 17.59 4.85 -19.13
C LEU A 275 17.33 4.31 -20.56
N PRO A 276 16.07 3.92 -20.88
CA PRO A 276 15.73 3.48 -22.23
C PRO A 276 15.95 4.58 -23.27
N ALA A 277 16.42 4.20 -24.45
CA ALA A 277 16.71 5.13 -25.55
C ALA A 277 15.47 5.79 -26.20
N CYS A 278 14.27 5.50 -25.71
CA CYS A 278 13.00 6.03 -26.20
C CYS A 278 12.48 7.25 -25.39
N LEU A 279 13.36 7.91 -24.65
CA LEU A 279 13.07 9.16 -23.94
C LEU A 279 13.43 10.37 -24.79
#